data_366ebd0248a8d9150394ec2d9a4af659
#
_entry.id   366ebd0248a8d9150394ec2d9a4af659
#
_cell.length_a   1.000
_cell.length_b   1.000
_cell.length_c   1.000
_cell.angle_alpha   90.00
_cell.angle_beta   90.00
_cell.angle_gamma   90.00
#
_symmetry.space_group_name_H-M   'P 1'
#
loop_
_entity.id
_entity.type
_entity.pdbx_description
1 polymer ?
#
loop_
_entity_poly.entity_id
_entity_poly.type
_entity_poly.pdbx_seq_one_letter_code
_entity_poly.pdbx_strand_id
1 'polypeptide(L)'
;MNEENRLDKVKTDTIHKLYDSNQQLIYVSDRKVAALLLINAVLISFSATWNLKEHFILTKIIILLAIMLAAVSTIMYLLSIIPRLSKRAAESILHYRGILRFSRDEYISKMLELSDDDLTKDYLDTIYSLSLIQLKKNRYLKLESELLIISIFLIALSFILNNI
;
A
#
# COMPACT_ATOMS: atom_id res chain seq x y z
N MET A 1 -11.39 -2.66 -42.05
CA MET A 1 -11.43 -2.13 -40.69
C MET A 1 -11.04 -0.68 -40.80
N ASN A 2 -11.94 0.24 -40.57
CA ASN A 2 -11.70 1.67 -40.69
C ASN A 2 -10.67 2.12 -39.66
N GLU A 3 -9.93 3.18 -40.00
CA GLU A 3 -8.87 3.75 -39.13
C GLU A 3 -9.43 4.16 -37.76
N GLU A 4 -10.65 4.66 -37.73
CA GLU A 4 -11.41 5.04 -36.53
C GLU A 4 -11.65 3.83 -35.60
N ASN A 5 -12.13 2.69 -36.09
CA ASN A 5 -12.31 1.45 -35.32
C ASN A 5 -10.99 0.90 -34.76
N ARG A 6 -9.88 1.17 -35.46
CA ARG A 6 -8.55 0.76 -34.99
C ARG A 6 -8.07 1.65 -33.84
N LEU A 7 -8.34 2.96 -33.91
CA LEU A 7 -7.99 3.91 -32.85
C LEU A 7 -8.78 3.66 -31.58
N ASP A 8 -10.09 3.41 -31.70
CA ASP A 8 -10.94 3.10 -30.54
C ASP A 8 -10.54 1.80 -29.86
N LYS A 9 -10.18 0.78 -30.62
CA LYS A 9 -9.65 -0.46 -30.06
C LYS A 9 -8.34 -0.24 -29.30
N VAL A 10 -7.40 0.52 -29.86
CA VAL A 10 -6.12 0.84 -29.20
C VAL A 10 -6.35 1.64 -27.91
N LYS A 11 -7.30 2.60 -27.92
CA LYS A 11 -7.68 3.38 -26.74
C LYS A 11 -8.23 2.49 -25.63
N THR A 12 -9.18 1.62 -25.96
CA THR A 12 -9.80 0.68 -25.02
C THR A 12 -8.76 -0.27 -24.43
N ASP A 13 -7.94 -0.90 -25.26
CA ASP A 13 -6.83 -1.78 -24.80
C ASP A 13 -5.85 -1.05 -23.88
N THR A 14 -5.59 0.22 -24.15
CA THR A 14 -4.70 1.04 -23.31
C THR A 14 -5.32 1.32 -21.94
N ILE A 15 -6.61 1.63 -21.88
CA ILE A 15 -7.35 1.88 -20.64
C ILE A 15 -7.35 0.62 -19.77
N HIS A 16 -7.64 -0.55 -20.35
CA HIS A 16 -7.59 -1.82 -19.62
C HIS A 16 -6.18 -2.10 -19.06
N LYS A 17 -5.14 -1.93 -19.86
CA LYS A 17 -3.74 -2.08 -19.41
C LYS A 17 -3.37 -1.12 -18.29
N LEU A 18 -3.84 0.14 -18.34
CA LEU A 18 -3.62 1.11 -17.27
C LEU A 18 -4.31 0.70 -15.98
N TYR A 19 -5.55 0.21 -16.07
CA TYR A 19 -6.29 -0.31 -14.93
C TYR A 19 -5.54 -1.47 -14.27
N ASP A 20 -5.17 -2.49 -15.04
CA ASP A 20 -4.44 -3.67 -14.55
C ASP A 20 -3.08 -3.28 -13.94
N SER A 21 -2.36 -2.38 -14.60
CA SER A 21 -1.08 -1.87 -14.09
C SER A 21 -1.22 -1.17 -12.74
N ASN A 22 -2.26 -0.34 -12.56
CA ASN A 22 -2.52 0.30 -11.27
C ASN A 22 -2.88 -0.72 -10.18
N GLN A 23 -3.68 -1.73 -10.48
CA GLN A 23 -3.98 -2.83 -9.56
C GLN A 23 -2.71 -3.59 -9.16
N GLN A 24 -1.86 -3.91 -10.13
CA GLN A 24 -0.60 -4.59 -9.89
C GLN A 24 0.36 -3.76 -9.03
N LEU A 25 0.46 -2.44 -9.25
CA LEU A 25 1.28 -1.55 -8.43
C LEU A 25 0.82 -1.52 -6.97
N ILE A 26 -0.49 -1.51 -6.72
CA ILE A 26 -1.05 -1.59 -5.36
C ILE A 26 -0.65 -2.92 -4.72
N TYR A 27 -0.84 -4.02 -5.43
CA TYR A 27 -0.47 -5.36 -4.95
C TYR A 27 1.03 -5.48 -4.61
N VAL A 28 1.91 -4.95 -5.48
CA VAL A 28 3.36 -4.92 -5.23
C VAL A 28 3.69 -4.09 -3.99
N SER A 29 3.01 -2.96 -3.79
CA SER A 29 3.18 -2.14 -2.59
C SER A 29 2.76 -2.90 -1.32
N ASP A 30 1.65 -3.62 -1.35
CA ASP A 30 1.19 -4.42 -0.21
C ASP A 30 2.16 -5.56 0.13
N ARG A 31 2.75 -6.21 -0.88
CA ARG A 31 3.81 -7.20 -0.67
C ARG A 31 5.07 -6.61 -0.04
N LYS A 32 5.47 -5.40 -0.45
CA LYS A 32 6.59 -4.69 0.19
C LYS A 32 6.30 -4.39 1.66
N VAL A 33 5.10 -3.92 1.97
CA VAL A 33 4.66 -3.69 3.35
C VAL A 33 4.76 -4.98 4.18
N ALA A 34 4.24 -6.10 3.67
CA ALA A 34 4.30 -7.38 4.37
C ALA A 34 5.75 -7.83 4.65
N ALA A 35 6.67 -7.67 3.69
CA ALA A 35 8.08 -7.98 3.88
C ALA A 35 8.74 -7.09 4.94
N LEU A 36 8.44 -5.79 4.94
CA LEU A 36 9.00 -4.84 5.91
C LEU A 36 8.43 -5.06 7.32
N LEU A 37 7.16 -5.46 7.44
CA LEU A 37 6.57 -5.88 8.71
C LEU A 37 7.30 -7.09 9.30
N LEU A 38 7.66 -8.07 8.47
CA LEU A 38 8.42 -9.23 8.92
C LEU A 38 9.81 -8.82 9.44
N ILE A 39 10.52 -7.96 8.72
CA ILE A 39 11.81 -7.42 9.15
C ILE A 39 11.67 -6.70 10.50
N ASN A 40 10.65 -5.85 10.65
CA ASN A 40 10.37 -5.14 11.90
C ASN A 40 10.10 -6.11 13.07
N ALA A 41 9.31 -7.15 12.83
CA ALA A 41 9.02 -8.16 13.87
C ALA A 41 10.30 -8.87 14.34
N VAL A 42 11.19 -9.22 13.40
CA VAL A 42 12.50 -9.82 13.75
C VAL A 42 13.35 -8.85 14.55
N LEU A 43 13.43 -7.58 14.15
CA LEU A 43 14.21 -6.56 14.86
C LEU A 43 13.71 -6.33 16.28
N ILE A 44 12.40 -6.21 16.47
CA ILE A 44 11.79 -6.03 17.79
C ILE A 44 12.05 -7.26 18.66
N SER A 45 11.84 -8.46 18.11
CA SER A 45 12.10 -9.71 18.83
C SER A 45 13.56 -9.84 19.25
N PHE A 46 14.50 -9.56 18.35
CA PHE A 46 15.92 -9.57 18.64
C PHE A 46 16.27 -8.56 19.74
N SER A 47 15.77 -7.33 19.64
CA SER A 47 16.01 -6.29 20.64
C SER A 47 15.42 -6.64 22.01
N ALA A 48 14.28 -7.35 22.05
CA ALA A 48 13.65 -7.76 23.30
C ALA A 48 14.41 -8.87 24.05
N THR A 49 15.22 -9.67 23.34
CA THR A 49 16.06 -10.70 23.98
C THR A 49 17.33 -10.13 24.62
N TRP A 50 17.64 -8.87 24.39
CA TRP A 50 18.86 -8.24 24.89
C TRP A 50 18.79 -8.02 26.41
N ASN A 51 19.77 -8.52 27.13
CA ASN A 51 19.86 -8.36 28.59
C ASN A 51 20.30 -6.92 28.96
N LEU A 52 19.35 -6.00 29.06
CA LEU A 52 19.62 -4.58 29.34
C LEU A 52 20.30 -4.32 30.74
N LYS A 53 20.34 -5.30 31.65
CA LYS A 53 20.82 -5.07 33.00
C LYS A 53 22.31 -4.74 33.03
N GLU A 54 23.10 -5.34 32.17
CA GLU A 54 24.56 -5.25 32.14
C GLU A 54 25.12 -4.10 31.28
N HIS A 55 24.23 -3.35 30.55
CA HIS A 55 24.66 -2.30 29.63
C HIS A 55 24.77 -0.92 30.28
N PHE A 56 25.60 -0.06 29.69
CA PHE A 56 25.67 1.35 30.03
C PHE A 56 24.32 2.04 29.81
N ILE A 57 24.02 3.07 30.59
CA ILE A 57 22.75 3.79 30.53
C ILE A 57 22.46 4.36 29.13
N LEU A 58 23.50 4.84 28.43
CA LEU A 58 23.42 5.35 27.07
C LEU A 58 22.96 4.28 26.09
N THR A 59 23.52 3.08 26.15
CA THR A 59 23.12 1.94 25.29
C THR A 59 21.67 1.55 25.53
N LYS A 60 21.19 1.57 26.79
CA LYS A 60 19.79 1.32 27.12
C LYS A 60 18.85 2.33 26.47
N ILE A 61 19.21 3.61 26.50
CA ILE A 61 18.42 4.69 25.89
C ILE A 61 18.36 4.50 24.37
N ILE A 62 19.47 4.18 23.72
CA ILE A 62 19.55 3.97 22.26
C ILE A 62 18.68 2.78 21.85
N ILE A 63 18.75 1.65 22.57
CA ILE A 63 17.92 0.47 22.27
C ILE A 63 16.45 0.79 22.46
N LEU A 64 16.06 1.46 23.55
CA LEU A 64 14.69 1.84 23.79
C LEU A 64 14.14 2.74 22.67
N LEU A 65 14.93 3.74 22.25
CA LEU A 65 14.58 4.61 21.13
C LEU A 65 14.40 3.83 19.82
N ALA A 66 15.30 2.87 19.53
CA ALA A 66 15.22 2.02 18.36
C ALA A 66 13.93 1.17 18.35
N ILE A 67 13.60 0.56 19.49
CA ILE A 67 12.35 -0.23 19.65
C ILE A 67 11.12 0.66 19.45
N MET A 68 11.11 1.87 20.01
CA MET A 68 10.02 2.81 19.82
C MET A 68 9.83 3.19 18.35
N LEU A 69 10.91 3.49 17.63
CA LEU A 69 10.86 3.80 16.19
C LEU A 69 10.36 2.61 15.37
N ALA A 70 10.82 1.40 15.66
CA ALA A 70 10.35 0.17 15.03
C ALA A 70 8.85 -0.06 15.30
N ALA A 71 8.38 0.17 16.52
CA ALA A 71 6.97 0.04 16.87
C ALA A 71 6.10 1.08 16.12
N VAL A 72 6.54 2.34 16.06
CA VAL A 72 5.86 3.39 15.29
C VAL A 72 5.80 3.02 13.81
N SER A 73 6.92 2.57 13.22
CA SER A 73 6.97 2.09 11.84
C SER A 73 5.98 0.95 11.61
N THR A 74 5.92 -0.03 12.52
CA THR A 74 4.95 -1.15 12.45
C THR A 74 3.50 -0.67 12.43
N ILE A 75 3.14 0.28 13.30
CA ILE A 75 1.78 0.85 13.35
C ILE A 75 1.46 1.55 12.02
N MET A 76 2.39 2.33 11.49
CA MET A 76 2.21 3.01 10.21
C MET A 76 2.04 2.02 9.05
N TYR A 77 2.83 0.93 9.00
CA TYR A 77 2.65 -0.15 8.02
C TYR A 77 1.24 -0.76 8.10
N LEU A 78 0.75 -1.05 9.29
CA LEU A 78 -0.61 -1.58 9.47
C LEU A 78 -1.68 -0.58 8.99
N LEU A 79 -1.49 0.71 9.26
CA LEU A 79 -2.40 1.77 8.79
C LEU A 79 -2.35 1.96 7.26
N SER A 80 -1.21 1.66 6.61
CA SER A 80 -1.07 1.77 5.15
C SER A 80 -1.78 0.65 4.39
N ILE A 81 -1.99 -0.52 5.02
CA ILE A 81 -2.74 -1.65 4.45
C ILE A 81 -4.25 -1.37 4.45
N ILE A 82 -4.76 -0.56 5.38
CA ILE A 82 -6.19 -0.29 5.48
C ILE A 82 -6.66 0.46 4.21
N PRO A 83 -7.55 -0.14 3.41
CA PRO A 83 -7.99 0.43 2.15
C PRO A 83 -8.81 1.71 2.41
N ARG A 84 -8.26 2.84 2.02
CA ARG A 84 -8.94 4.15 2.04
C ARG A 84 -9.47 4.46 0.66
N LEU A 85 -10.56 3.80 0.27
CA LEU A 85 -11.24 4.07 -0.99
C LEU A 85 -11.81 5.49 -0.99
N SER A 86 -11.64 6.20 -2.12
CA SER A 86 -12.38 7.45 -2.36
C SER A 86 -13.88 7.12 -2.49
N LYS A 87 -14.75 8.07 -2.14
CA LYS A 87 -16.20 7.87 -2.30
C LYS A 87 -16.56 7.52 -3.76
N ARG A 88 -15.91 8.16 -4.74
CA ARG A 88 -16.11 7.88 -6.16
C ARG A 88 -15.74 6.45 -6.57
N ALA A 89 -14.59 5.94 -6.13
CA ALA A 89 -14.21 4.56 -6.42
C ALA A 89 -15.18 3.54 -5.79
N ALA A 90 -15.81 3.89 -4.66
CA ALA A 90 -16.82 3.05 -4.04
C ALA A 90 -18.17 3.08 -4.78
N GLU A 91 -18.38 4.02 -5.68
CA GLU A 91 -19.59 4.17 -6.50
C GLU A 91 -19.47 3.55 -7.89
N SER A 92 -18.24 3.30 -8.34
CA SER A 92 -17.96 2.64 -9.63
C SER A 92 -18.60 1.26 -9.69
N ILE A 93 -19.24 0.97 -10.82
CA ILE A 93 -19.83 -0.35 -11.12
C ILE A 93 -18.75 -1.42 -11.36
N LEU A 94 -17.50 -1.04 -11.56
CA LEU A 94 -16.35 -1.93 -11.71
C LEU A 94 -15.75 -2.33 -10.36
N HIS A 95 -16.15 -1.67 -9.28
CA HIS A 95 -15.63 -1.93 -7.95
C HIS A 95 -16.62 -2.77 -7.13
N TYR A 96 -16.10 -3.77 -6.35
CA TYR A 96 -16.95 -4.69 -5.59
C TYR A 96 -17.99 -4.01 -4.69
N ARG A 97 -17.69 -2.83 -4.11
CA ARG A 97 -18.65 -2.08 -3.29
C ARG A 97 -19.77 -1.45 -4.12
N GLY A 98 -19.46 -1.01 -5.34
CA GLY A 98 -20.46 -0.52 -6.29
C GLY A 98 -21.35 -1.64 -6.78
N ILE A 99 -20.76 -2.80 -7.11
CA ILE A 99 -21.48 -4.02 -7.53
C ILE A 99 -22.47 -4.46 -6.47
N LEU A 100 -22.03 -4.55 -5.19
CA LEU A 100 -22.85 -5.03 -4.08
C LEU A 100 -23.98 -4.06 -3.65
N ARG A 101 -24.11 -2.89 -4.26
CA ARG A 101 -25.28 -2.00 -4.05
C ARG A 101 -26.52 -2.45 -4.78
N PHE A 102 -26.35 -3.30 -5.79
CA PHE A 102 -27.41 -3.82 -6.63
C PHE A 102 -27.69 -5.27 -6.30
N SER A 103 -28.92 -5.72 -6.49
CA SER A 103 -29.20 -7.13 -6.63
C SER A 103 -28.51 -7.67 -7.89
N ARG A 104 -28.34 -8.99 -7.98
CA ARG A 104 -27.71 -9.62 -9.15
C ARG A 104 -28.37 -9.20 -10.47
N ASP A 105 -29.69 -9.22 -10.49
CA ASP A 105 -30.45 -8.97 -11.73
C ASP A 105 -30.44 -7.49 -12.12
N GLU A 106 -30.51 -6.59 -11.13
CA GLU A 106 -30.34 -5.15 -11.34
C GLU A 106 -28.94 -4.81 -11.88
N TYR A 107 -27.89 -5.45 -11.31
CA TYR A 107 -26.52 -5.24 -11.78
C TYR A 107 -26.34 -5.69 -13.23
N ILE A 108 -26.87 -6.88 -13.59
CA ILE A 108 -26.81 -7.39 -14.98
C ILE A 108 -27.53 -6.45 -15.93
N SER A 109 -28.77 -6.04 -15.58
CA SER A 109 -29.55 -5.10 -16.41
C SER A 109 -28.80 -3.80 -16.64
N LYS A 110 -28.24 -3.23 -15.56
CA LYS A 110 -27.48 -1.99 -15.62
C LYS A 110 -26.22 -2.11 -16.47
N MET A 111 -25.50 -3.24 -16.38
CA MET A 111 -24.31 -3.49 -17.20
C MET A 111 -24.64 -3.62 -18.68
N LEU A 112 -25.79 -4.21 -19.03
CA LEU A 112 -26.24 -4.35 -20.42
C LEU A 112 -26.77 -3.04 -21.03
N GLU A 113 -27.23 -2.11 -20.20
CA GLU A 113 -27.72 -0.80 -20.60
C GLU A 113 -26.62 0.25 -20.73
N LEU A 114 -25.41 -0.02 -20.20
CA LEU A 114 -24.31 0.93 -20.23
C LEU A 114 -23.80 1.14 -21.66
N SER A 115 -23.59 2.40 -22.01
CA SER A 115 -22.87 2.74 -23.23
C SER A 115 -21.34 2.50 -23.08
N ASP A 116 -20.64 2.29 -24.19
CA ASP A 116 -19.18 2.16 -24.20
C ASP A 116 -18.48 3.41 -23.64
N ASP A 117 -19.07 4.58 -23.85
CA ASP A 117 -18.55 5.84 -23.33
C ASP A 117 -18.67 5.92 -21.79
N ASP A 118 -19.81 5.50 -21.23
CA ASP A 118 -20.03 5.48 -19.78
C ASP A 118 -19.09 4.48 -19.11
N LEU A 119 -18.93 3.30 -19.70
CA LEU A 119 -18.00 2.29 -19.21
C LEU A 119 -16.56 2.79 -19.25
N THR A 120 -16.16 3.43 -20.35
CA THR A 120 -14.83 4.04 -20.51
C THR A 120 -14.58 5.10 -19.43
N LYS A 121 -15.57 5.95 -19.17
CA LYS A 121 -15.50 6.99 -18.15
C LYS A 121 -15.34 6.39 -16.75
N ASP A 122 -16.09 5.33 -16.42
CA ASP A 122 -15.99 4.65 -15.13
C ASP A 122 -14.59 4.00 -14.93
N TYR A 123 -14.02 3.41 -16.00
CA TYR A 123 -12.63 2.93 -15.99
C TYR A 123 -11.65 4.05 -15.68
N LEU A 124 -11.75 5.20 -16.37
CA LEU A 124 -10.84 6.33 -16.18
C LEU A 124 -10.96 6.93 -14.77
N ASP A 125 -12.16 7.09 -14.24
CA ASP A 125 -12.41 7.56 -12.87
C ASP A 125 -11.83 6.57 -11.84
N THR A 126 -11.95 5.28 -12.11
CA THR A 126 -11.37 4.23 -11.25
C THR A 126 -9.85 4.26 -11.29
N ILE A 127 -9.23 4.34 -12.48
CA ILE A 127 -7.77 4.46 -12.66
C ILE A 127 -7.24 5.68 -11.90
N TYR A 128 -7.88 6.83 -12.02
CA TYR A 128 -7.50 8.04 -11.30
C TYR A 128 -7.56 7.84 -9.78
N SER A 129 -8.62 7.22 -9.28
CA SER A 129 -8.79 6.91 -7.87
C SER A 129 -7.74 5.94 -7.35
N LEU A 130 -7.41 4.89 -8.10
CA LEU A 130 -6.34 3.94 -7.78
C LEU A 130 -4.97 4.62 -7.75
N SER A 131 -4.70 5.53 -8.69
CA SER A 131 -3.45 6.29 -8.73
C SER A 131 -3.29 7.19 -7.49
N LEU A 132 -4.37 7.81 -7.00
CA LEU A 132 -4.35 8.59 -5.75
C LEU A 132 -4.07 7.71 -4.52
N ILE A 133 -4.64 6.51 -4.48
CA ILE A 133 -4.38 5.53 -3.42
C ILE A 133 -2.91 5.13 -3.46
N GLN A 134 -2.38 4.81 -4.63
CA GLN A 134 -0.98 4.42 -4.82
C GLN A 134 -0.01 5.54 -4.39
N LEU A 135 -0.30 6.79 -4.75
CA LEU A 135 0.51 7.94 -4.33
C LEU A 135 0.58 8.05 -2.82
N LYS A 136 -0.55 7.91 -2.13
CA LYS A 136 -0.60 7.94 -0.66
C LYS A 136 0.16 6.77 -0.04
N LYS A 137 -0.06 5.54 -0.54
CA LYS A 137 0.67 4.36 -0.08
C LYS A 137 2.18 4.53 -0.22
N ASN A 138 2.65 5.01 -1.36
CA ASN A 138 4.08 5.22 -1.59
C ASN A 138 4.70 6.25 -0.62
N ARG A 139 3.96 7.32 -0.28
CA ARG A 139 4.43 8.31 0.71
C ARG A 139 4.57 7.70 2.10
N TYR A 140 3.57 6.94 2.54
CA TYR A 140 3.65 6.22 3.82
C TYR A 140 4.79 5.20 3.81
N LEU A 141 4.87 4.36 2.79
CA LEU A 141 5.90 3.34 2.66
C LEU A 141 7.31 3.93 2.70
N LYS A 142 7.53 5.10 2.09
CA LYS A 142 8.81 5.81 2.14
C LYS A 142 9.16 6.21 3.58
N LEU A 143 8.26 6.92 4.28
CA LEU A 143 8.48 7.37 5.65
C LEU A 143 8.70 6.20 6.62
N GLU A 144 7.90 5.17 6.48
CA GLU A 144 7.99 3.95 7.29
C GLU A 144 9.33 3.23 7.09
N SER A 145 9.81 3.16 5.84
CA SER A 145 11.11 2.57 5.51
C SER A 145 12.28 3.41 6.08
N GLU A 146 12.16 4.73 6.08
CA GLU A 146 13.14 5.62 6.69
C GLU A 146 13.24 5.39 8.21
N LEU A 147 12.09 5.28 8.90
CA LEU A 147 12.05 4.98 10.35
C LEU A 147 12.67 3.61 10.66
N LEU A 148 12.39 2.61 9.83
CA LEU A 148 12.97 1.28 9.96
C LEU A 148 14.49 1.31 9.80
N ILE A 149 15.01 2.00 8.80
CA ILE A 149 16.46 2.15 8.57
C ILE A 149 17.13 2.82 9.76
N ILE A 150 16.54 3.88 10.30
CA ILE A 150 17.05 4.57 11.50
C ILE A 150 17.07 3.61 12.70
N SER A 151 16.00 2.83 12.88
CA SER A 151 15.92 1.83 13.96
C SER A 151 17.03 0.78 13.84
N ILE A 152 17.26 0.23 12.64
CA ILE A 152 18.35 -0.73 12.37
C ILE A 152 19.71 -0.12 12.71
N PHE A 153 19.94 1.13 12.27
CA PHE A 153 21.19 1.83 12.55
C PHE A 153 21.42 2.02 14.06
N LEU A 154 20.40 2.40 14.82
CA LEU A 154 20.49 2.56 16.28
C LEU A 154 20.77 1.23 16.98
N ILE A 155 20.17 0.13 16.53
CA ILE A 155 20.44 -1.21 17.07
C ILE A 155 21.91 -1.59 16.79
N ALA A 156 22.39 -1.38 15.57
CA ALA A 156 23.79 -1.66 15.23
C ALA A 156 24.77 -0.80 16.04
N LEU A 157 24.47 0.49 16.23
CA LEU A 157 25.26 1.39 17.04
C LEU A 157 25.31 0.94 18.50
N SER A 158 24.17 0.54 19.07
CA SER A 158 24.11 0.04 20.44
C SER A 158 24.95 -1.23 20.64
N PHE A 159 24.98 -2.09 19.61
CA PHE A 159 25.80 -3.30 19.62
C PHE A 159 27.30 -2.96 19.64
N ILE A 160 27.72 -2.00 18.83
CA ILE A 160 29.13 -1.54 18.80
C ILE A 160 29.53 -0.93 20.15
N LEU A 161 28.72 -0.02 20.70
CA LEU A 161 28.99 0.64 21.98
C LEU A 161 29.03 -0.31 23.17
N ASN A 162 28.40 -1.46 23.06
CA ASN A 162 28.42 -2.46 24.11
C ASN A 162 29.65 -3.38 24.09
N ASN A 163 30.35 -3.43 22.96
CA ASN A 163 31.52 -4.28 22.77
C ASN A 163 32.86 -3.51 22.86
N ILE A 164 32.81 -2.19 23.12
CA ILE A 164 33.96 -1.34 23.44
C ILE A 164 34.05 -1.15 24.95
#